data_13f794f75b5e2abefe9ac61e109f8863
#
_entry.id   13f794f75b5e2abefe9ac61e109f8863
#
_cell.length_a   1.000
_cell.length_b   1.000
_cell.length_c   1.000
_cell.angle_alpha   90.00
_cell.angle_beta   90.00
_cell.angle_gamma   90.00
#
_symmetry.space_group_name_H-M   'P 1'
#
loop_
_entity.id
_entity.type
_entity.pdbx_description
1 polymer ?
#
loop_
_entity_poly.entity_id
_entity_poly.type
_entity_poly.pdbx_seq_one_letter_code
_entity_poly.pdbx_strand_id
1 'polypeptide(L)'
;MLTKTIKADKTDFSSVFIEIEHEQKLQLGNNQEFRFFMLDIQNNQYSYYQMFNILQRNLGRYALSRKEFEKDPETAISKAISRFHEVKNAGTGAGGELGEILLYLFLEIVLGAPKLLSKMELKGTRNQYNYNSDAVHYYTYKTEEGQHNQVILCESKLIGDYNRAIDKAFSSIQTTLENRDYDFSLISTEIFKETMTEEQASNMIKQILPNVTEDVNNNVIKETAVGIFIGFDHQIEPQGDSIKTRAVNIKKIREIIPKIADKINRKIEETQLGGMSFYIYFLPFNKVAEDRKKIMEQLLKNSEFKG
;
A
#
# COMPACT_ATOMS: atom_id res chain seq x y z
N MET A 1 0.45 -21.53 0.81
CA MET A 1 1.08 -20.20 0.92
C MET A 1 0.26 -19.23 0.10
N LEU A 2 -0.11 -18.07 0.64
CA LEU A 2 -0.88 -17.06 -0.10
C LEU A 2 -0.06 -16.55 -1.29
N THR A 3 -0.67 -16.54 -2.48
CA THR A 3 -0.07 -16.01 -3.70
C THR A 3 -0.38 -14.53 -3.87
N LYS A 4 0.49 -13.81 -4.57
CA LYS A 4 0.21 -12.41 -4.95
C LYS A 4 -1.08 -12.31 -5.76
N THR A 5 -1.83 -11.24 -5.57
CA THR A 5 -3.03 -10.98 -6.36
C THR A 5 -2.70 -10.29 -7.68
N ILE A 6 -1.62 -9.55 -7.73
CA ILE A 6 -1.21 -8.72 -8.87
C ILE A 6 -0.62 -9.54 -10.02
N LYS A 7 -0.90 -9.14 -11.26
CA LYS A 7 -0.29 -9.72 -12.47
C LYS A 7 0.89 -8.92 -13.03
N ALA A 8 1.08 -7.68 -12.60
CA ALA A 8 2.20 -6.87 -13.07
C ALA A 8 3.53 -7.51 -12.63
N ASP A 9 4.46 -7.68 -13.56
CA ASP A 9 5.80 -8.11 -13.24
C ASP A 9 6.66 -6.92 -12.75
N LYS A 10 7.84 -7.23 -12.23
CA LYS A 10 8.77 -6.21 -11.75
C LYS A 10 9.26 -5.31 -12.89
N THR A 11 9.31 -5.80 -14.12
CA THR A 11 9.79 -5.06 -15.30
C THR A 11 8.79 -3.97 -15.67
N ASP A 12 7.49 -4.32 -15.77
CA ASP A 12 6.43 -3.34 -16.01
C ASP A 12 6.43 -2.24 -14.94
N PHE A 13 6.58 -2.62 -13.68
CA PHE A 13 6.60 -1.69 -12.56
C PHE A 13 7.82 -0.76 -12.63
N SER A 14 9.02 -1.28 -12.82
CA SER A 14 10.26 -0.50 -12.85
C SER A 14 10.38 0.42 -14.07
N SER A 15 9.63 0.15 -15.14
CA SER A 15 9.53 1.05 -16.29
C SER A 15 8.73 2.32 -16.01
N VAL A 16 7.86 2.28 -14.98
CA VAL A 16 6.99 3.39 -14.58
C VAL A 16 7.49 4.08 -13.32
N PHE A 17 7.91 3.28 -12.33
CA PHE A 17 8.38 3.75 -11.03
C PHE A 17 9.88 3.52 -10.93
N ILE A 18 10.64 4.58 -11.21
CA ILE A 18 12.11 4.54 -11.14
C ILE A 18 12.53 4.67 -9.70
N GLU A 19 13.24 3.69 -9.17
CA GLU A 19 13.77 3.75 -7.82
C GLU A 19 14.92 4.75 -7.72
N ILE A 20 14.90 5.57 -6.68
CA ILE A 20 15.96 6.52 -6.37
C ILE A 20 16.88 5.86 -5.34
N GLU A 21 17.99 5.31 -5.82
CA GLU A 21 18.99 4.68 -4.95
C GLU A 21 19.60 5.69 -3.98
N HIS A 22 19.74 5.26 -2.71
CA HIS A 22 20.37 6.00 -1.61
C HIS A 22 20.87 5.03 -0.54
N GLU A 23 21.81 5.49 0.28
CA GLU A 23 22.41 4.69 1.36
C GLU A 23 21.72 4.90 2.72
N GLN A 24 20.78 5.83 2.80
CA GLN A 24 20.11 6.18 4.04
C GLN A 24 19.24 5.01 4.54
N LYS A 25 19.40 4.67 5.82
CA LYS A 25 18.62 3.64 6.54
C LYS A 25 17.90 4.26 7.73
N LEU A 26 16.83 3.63 8.16
CA LEU A 26 16.19 3.95 9.43
C LEU A 26 16.96 3.31 10.60
N GLN A 27 16.88 3.91 11.77
CA GLN A 27 17.53 3.40 12.99
C GLN A 27 16.66 2.33 13.66
N LEU A 28 16.51 1.19 12.98
CA LEU A 28 15.70 0.05 13.44
C LEU A 28 16.56 -1.20 13.49
N GLY A 29 16.34 -2.04 14.51
CA GLY A 29 16.96 -3.37 14.60
C GLY A 29 16.28 -4.42 13.76
N ASN A 30 15.03 -4.19 13.36
CA ASN A 30 14.18 -5.15 12.65
C ASN A 30 14.22 -4.94 11.14
N ASN A 31 13.55 -5.84 10.40
CA ASN A 31 13.48 -5.77 8.96
C ASN A 31 12.82 -4.47 8.49
N GLN A 32 13.41 -3.83 7.49
CA GLN A 32 12.95 -2.53 7.02
C GLN A 32 13.17 -2.34 5.53
N GLU A 33 12.24 -1.63 4.90
CA GLU A 33 12.44 -0.97 3.61
C GLU A 33 12.14 0.52 3.75
N PHE A 34 13.06 1.34 3.32
CA PHE A 34 12.91 2.79 3.26
C PHE A 34 13.32 3.23 1.86
N ARG A 35 12.33 3.33 0.97
CA ARG A 35 12.59 3.42 -0.47
C ARG A 35 11.88 4.61 -1.09
N PHE A 36 12.57 5.25 -2.01
CA PHE A 36 12.07 6.38 -2.78
C PHE A 36 11.96 6.00 -4.24
N PHE A 37 10.85 6.40 -4.84
CA PHE A 37 10.59 6.20 -6.25
C PHE A 37 10.22 7.53 -6.89
N MET A 38 10.35 7.61 -8.20
CA MET A 38 9.86 8.73 -9.00
C MET A 38 9.21 8.16 -10.26
N LEU A 39 8.13 8.77 -10.72
CA LEU A 39 7.57 8.42 -12.03
C LEU A 39 8.57 8.76 -13.12
N ASP A 40 8.57 7.96 -14.17
CA ASP A 40 9.35 8.30 -15.36
C ASP A 40 9.00 9.70 -15.88
N ILE A 41 9.99 10.39 -16.42
CA ILE A 41 9.82 11.74 -16.97
C ILE A 41 9.84 11.67 -18.49
N GLN A 42 8.74 12.08 -19.09
CA GLN A 42 8.58 12.21 -20.55
C GLN A 42 8.12 13.63 -20.88
N ASN A 43 8.72 14.23 -21.91
CA ASN A 43 8.43 15.61 -22.29
C ASN A 43 8.52 16.60 -21.11
N ASN A 44 9.51 16.41 -20.23
CA ASN A 44 9.74 17.21 -19.02
C ASN A 44 8.56 17.19 -18.02
N GLN A 45 7.75 16.14 -18.03
CA GLN A 45 6.63 15.94 -17.10
C GLN A 45 6.62 14.50 -16.55
N TYR A 46 6.00 14.29 -15.39
CA TYR A 46 5.75 12.95 -14.87
C TYR A 46 4.84 12.15 -15.81
N SER A 47 5.21 10.90 -16.10
CA SER A 47 4.44 10.02 -16.99
C SER A 47 3.25 9.38 -16.25
N TYR A 48 2.26 10.21 -15.89
CA TYR A 48 1.03 9.73 -15.22
C TYR A 48 0.24 8.72 -16.05
N TYR A 49 0.34 8.78 -17.37
CA TYR A 49 -0.36 7.84 -18.26
C TYR A 49 0.11 6.38 -18.05
N GLN A 50 1.41 6.17 -17.90
CA GLN A 50 1.93 4.81 -17.65
C GLN A 50 1.52 4.30 -16.26
N MET A 51 1.58 5.15 -15.24
CA MET A 51 1.05 4.82 -13.91
C MET A 51 -0.44 4.48 -13.97
N PHE A 52 -1.23 5.29 -14.67
CA PHE A 52 -2.68 5.05 -14.87
C PHE A 52 -2.95 3.66 -15.44
N ASN A 53 -2.20 3.23 -16.45
CA ASN A 53 -2.37 1.90 -17.06
C ASN A 53 -2.11 0.76 -16.07
N ILE A 54 -1.12 0.89 -15.19
CA ILE A 54 -0.85 -0.10 -14.13
C ILE A 54 -2.00 -0.10 -13.10
N LEU A 55 -2.45 1.07 -12.66
CA LEU A 55 -3.56 1.20 -11.71
C LEU A 55 -4.84 0.56 -12.27
N GLN A 56 -5.20 0.89 -13.52
CA GLN A 56 -6.42 0.38 -14.16
C GLN A 56 -6.42 -1.16 -14.25
N ARG A 57 -5.32 -1.76 -14.71
CA ARG A 57 -5.19 -3.23 -14.83
C ARG A 57 -5.32 -3.97 -13.49
N ASN A 58 -5.04 -3.29 -12.37
CA ASN A 58 -5.04 -3.90 -11.05
C ASN A 58 -6.20 -3.43 -10.15
N LEU A 59 -7.05 -2.53 -10.64
CA LEU A 59 -8.15 -1.93 -9.87
C LEU A 59 -9.11 -2.98 -9.31
N GLY A 60 -9.51 -3.97 -10.13
CA GLY A 60 -10.36 -5.07 -9.70
C GLY A 60 -9.73 -5.92 -8.60
N ARG A 61 -8.42 -6.20 -8.70
CA ARG A 61 -7.69 -6.99 -7.70
C ARG A 61 -7.52 -6.27 -6.37
N TYR A 62 -7.41 -4.95 -6.42
CA TYR A 62 -7.37 -4.12 -5.22
C TYR A 62 -8.74 -4.06 -4.53
N ALA A 63 -9.80 -3.76 -5.29
CA ALA A 63 -11.11 -3.40 -4.75
C ALA A 63 -12.03 -4.60 -4.43
N LEU A 64 -11.75 -5.77 -4.98
CA LEU A 64 -12.53 -6.98 -4.77
C LEU A 64 -11.76 -7.99 -3.93
N SER A 65 -12.50 -8.88 -3.24
CA SER A 65 -11.90 -10.05 -2.62
C SER A 65 -11.33 -11.01 -3.69
N ARG A 66 -10.42 -11.90 -3.30
CA ARG A 66 -9.86 -12.90 -4.23
C ARG A 66 -10.95 -13.73 -4.88
N LYS A 67 -11.88 -14.20 -4.07
CA LYS A 67 -13.01 -15.04 -4.53
C LYS A 67 -13.93 -14.29 -5.49
N GLU A 68 -14.23 -13.03 -5.21
CA GLU A 68 -15.03 -12.20 -6.12
C GLU A 68 -14.31 -11.98 -7.46
N PHE A 69 -12.99 -11.69 -7.39
CA PHE A 69 -12.19 -11.50 -8.60
C PHE A 69 -12.06 -12.79 -9.42
N GLU A 70 -11.78 -13.93 -8.79
CA GLU A 70 -11.61 -15.23 -9.46
C GLU A 70 -12.90 -15.75 -10.08
N LYS A 71 -14.04 -15.44 -9.46
CA LYS A 71 -15.35 -15.85 -9.96
C LYS A 71 -15.69 -15.20 -11.31
N ASP A 72 -15.26 -13.95 -11.52
CA ASP A 72 -15.60 -13.21 -12.74
C ASP A 72 -14.53 -12.12 -13.01
N PRO A 73 -13.35 -12.52 -13.52
CA PRO A 73 -12.26 -11.61 -13.79
C PRO A 73 -12.56 -10.58 -14.89
N GLU A 74 -13.44 -10.93 -15.83
CA GLU A 74 -13.77 -10.09 -17.00
C GLU A 74 -14.53 -8.82 -16.57
N THR A 75 -15.43 -8.93 -15.60
CA THR A 75 -16.22 -7.80 -15.09
C THR A 75 -15.59 -7.16 -13.85
N ALA A 76 -14.44 -7.64 -13.38
CA ALA A 76 -13.84 -7.19 -12.13
C ALA A 76 -13.54 -5.68 -12.09
N ILE A 77 -13.10 -5.10 -13.22
CA ILE A 77 -12.83 -3.65 -13.30
C ILE A 77 -14.13 -2.86 -13.16
N SER A 78 -15.18 -3.25 -13.89
CA SER A 78 -16.48 -2.57 -13.81
C SER A 78 -17.10 -2.67 -12.41
N LYS A 79 -17.00 -3.84 -11.76
CA LYS A 79 -17.44 -4.03 -10.37
C LYS A 79 -16.66 -3.15 -9.40
N ALA A 80 -15.32 -3.07 -9.57
CA ALA A 80 -14.50 -2.18 -8.77
C ALA A 80 -14.91 -0.72 -8.91
N ILE A 81 -15.09 -0.24 -10.14
CA ILE A 81 -15.54 1.13 -10.41
C ILE A 81 -16.90 1.41 -9.76
N SER A 82 -17.87 0.48 -9.88
CA SER A 82 -19.17 0.62 -9.22
C SER A 82 -19.02 0.75 -7.70
N ARG A 83 -18.17 -0.08 -7.09
CA ARG A 83 -17.87 -0.02 -5.64
C ARG A 83 -17.28 1.34 -5.23
N PHE A 84 -16.37 1.89 -6.01
CA PHE A 84 -15.84 3.24 -5.76
C PHE A 84 -16.93 4.32 -5.82
N HIS A 85 -17.85 4.22 -6.77
CA HIS A 85 -18.98 5.16 -6.87
C HIS A 85 -19.94 5.04 -5.68
N GLU A 86 -20.26 3.82 -5.25
CA GLU A 86 -21.10 3.57 -4.06
C GLU A 86 -20.47 4.18 -2.80
N VAL A 87 -19.19 3.95 -2.58
CA VAL A 87 -18.44 4.52 -1.44
C VAL A 87 -18.43 6.06 -1.50
N LYS A 88 -18.20 6.64 -2.67
CA LYS A 88 -18.22 8.08 -2.86
C LYS A 88 -19.60 8.69 -2.60
N ASN A 89 -20.67 8.06 -3.11
CA ASN A 89 -22.05 8.51 -2.93
C ASN A 89 -22.52 8.39 -1.47
N ALA A 90 -22.01 7.40 -0.74
CA ALA A 90 -22.26 7.24 0.71
C ALA A 90 -21.50 8.27 1.57
N GLY A 91 -20.70 9.16 0.95
CA GLY A 91 -19.93 10.17 1.67
C GLY A 91 -18.74 9.61 2.48
N THR A 92 -18.44 8.33 2.31
CA THR A 92 -17.37 7.63 3.06
C THR A 92 -16.02 7.64 2.33
N GLY A 93 -15.97 8.12 1.08
CA GLY A 93 -14.74 8.29 0.30
C GLY A 93 -14.03 9.58 0.68
N ALA A 94 -12.90 9.46 1.39
CA ALA A 94 -12.12 10.60 1.88
C ALA A 94 -11.11 11.16 0.86
N GLY A 95 -11.08 10.66 -0.39
CA GLY A 95 -10.10 11.03 -1.42
C GLY A 95 -8.70 10.47 -1.15
N GLY A 96 -8.56 9.47 -0.30
CA GLY A 96 -7.31 8.74 -0.03
C GLY A 96 -7.06 7.56 -0.94
N GLU A 97 -8.05 7.17 -1.73
CA GLU A 97 -8.10 5.90 -2.46
C GLU A 97 -6.90 5.68 -3.41
N LEU A 98 -6.39 6.73 -4.06
CA LEU A 98 -5.19 6.62 -4.90
C LEU A 98 -3.97 6.15 -4.08
N GLY A 99 -3.80 6.68 -2.88
CA GLY A 99 -2.72 6.28 -1.98
C GLY A 99 -2.85 4.82 -1.55
N GLU A 100 -4.07 4.38 -1.24
CA GLU A 100 -4.37 3.01 -0.88
C GLU A 100 -4.04 2.03 -2.03
N ILE A 101 -4.42 2.36 -3.28
CA ILE A 101 -4.11 1.54 -4.47
C ILE A 101 -2.60 1.50 -4.72
N LEU A 102 -1.90 2.64 -4.58
CA LEU A 102 -0.45 2.70 -4.76
C LEU A 102 0.26 1.86 -3.70
N LEU A 103 -0.11 1.98 -2.43
CA LEU A 103 0.46 1.17 -1.36
C LEU A 103 0.28 -0.33 -1.63
N TYR A 104 -0.92 -0.75 -2.04
CA TYR A 104 -1.18 -2.13 -2.45
C TYR A 104 -0.22 -2.58 -3.56
N LEU A 105 -0.02 -1.77 -4.62
CA LEU A 105 0.89 -2.11 -5.71
C LEU A 105 2.34 -2.26 -5.23
N PHE A 106 2.81 -1.34 -4.40
CA PHE A 106 4.17 -1.36 -3.89
C PHE A 106 4.43 -2.59 -3.00
N LEU A 107 3.53 -2.89 -2.08
CA LEU A 107 3.67 -4.06 -1.20
C LEU A 107 3.63 -5.38 -1.98
N GLU A 108 2.75 -5.51 -2.96
CA GLU A 108 2.66 -6.75 -3.76
C GLU A 108 3.83 -6.91 -4.74
N ILE A 109 4.30 -5.84 -5.39
CA ILE A 109 5.33 -5.94 -6.43
C ILE A 109 6.73 -5.83 -5.84
N VAL A 110 6.97 -4.81 -5.03
CA VAL A 110 8.30 -4.50 -4.50
C VAL A 110 8.67 -5.46 -3.37
N LEU A 111 7.86 -5.50 -2.31
CA LEU A 111 8.11 -6.36 -1.15
C LEU A 111 7.75 -7.82 -1.43
N GLY A 112 6.75 -8.06 -2.25
CA GLY A 112 6.25 -9.41 -2.48
C GLY A 112 5.26 -9.89 -1.42
N ALA A 113 4.61 -8.95 -0.72
CA ALA A 113 3.63 -9.21 0.32
C ALA A 113 2.21 -9.24 -0.27
N PRO A 114 1.56 -10.41 -0.37
CA PRO A 114 0.20 -10.51 -0.88
C PRO A 114 -0.80 -9.81 0.01
N LYS A 115 -1.82 -9.18 -0.61
CA LYS A 115 -2.94 -8.58 0.08
C LYS A 115 -3.78 -9.64 0.79
N LEU A 116 -4.11 -9.40 2.06
CA LEU A 116 -5.13 -10.14 2.80
C LEU A 116 -6.48 -9.46 2.67
N LEU A 117 -6.50 -8.14 2.87
CA LEU A 117 -7.73 -7.36 2.91
C LEU A 117 -7.45 -5.92 2.47
N SER A 118 -8.41 -5.27 1.82
CA SER A 118 -8.40 -3.82 1.58
C SER A 118 -9.62 -3.15 2.20
N LYS A 119 -9.46 -1.89 2.55
CA LYS A 119 -10.56 -1.06 3.06
C LYS A 119 -11.73 -0.97 2.07
N MET A 120 -11.40 -1.00 0.76
CA MET A 120 -12.41 -0.97 -0.30
C MET A 120 -13.28 -2.24 -0.33
N GLU A 121 -12.71 -3.41 -0.05
CA GLU A 121 -13.48 -4.66 0.09
C GLU A 121 -14.52 -4.56 1.20
N LEU A 122 -14.14 -4.02 2.35
CA LEU A 122 -15.02 -3.91 3.51
C LEU A 122 -16.13 -2.86 3.33
N LYS A 123 -15.82 -1.75 2.66
CA LYS A 123 -16.81 -0.70 2.36
C LYS A 123 -17.94 -1.19 1.43
N GLY A 124 -17.68 -2.21 0.62
CA GLY A 124 -18.68 -2.83 -0.26
C GLY A 124 -19.58 -3.86 0.43
N THR A 125 -19.37 -4.17 1.70
CA THR A 125 -20.23 -5.08 2.46
C THR A 125 -21.36 -4.30 3.15
N ARG A 126 -22.55 -4.92 3.31
CA ARG A 126 -23.71 -4.28 3.97
C ARG A 126 -23.46 -3.88 5.44
N ASN A 127 -22.47 -4.49 6.06
CA ASN A 127 -22.00 -4.12 7.38
C ASN A 127 -20.85 -3.12 7.21
N GLN A 128 -21.10 -1.84 7.47
CA GLN A 128 -20.07 -0.78 7.48
C GLN A 128 -19.12 -1.03 8.65
N TYR A 129 -18.12 -1.86 8.45
CA TYR A 129 -17.07 -2.06 9.46
C TYR A 129 -16.15 -0.82 9.48
N ASN A 130 -16.00 -0.24 10.65
CA ASN A 130 -14.98 0.79 10.91
C ASN A 130 -13.61 0.12 10.98
N TYR A 131 -13.01 -0.10 9.81
CA TYR A 131 -11.68 -0.64 9.69
C TYR A 131 -10.66 0.50 9.74
N ASN A 132 -9.67 0.40 10.62
CA ASN A 132 -8.74 1.49 10.89
C ASN A 132 -7.56 1.52 9.91
N SER A 133 -7.15 0.36 9.38
CA SER A 133 -6.07 0.26 8.41
C SER A 133 -6.56 0.46 6.97
N ASP A 134 -5.76 1.03 6.09
CA ASP A 134 -6.08 1.18 4.66
C ASP A 134 -6.06 -0.16 3.91
N ALA A 135 -5.18 -1.06 4.33
CA ALA A 135 -5.10 -2.44 3.84
C ALA A 135 -4.33 -3.31 4.85
N VAL A 136 -4.44 -4.62 4.69
CA VAL A 136 -3.59 -5.59 5.38
C VAL A 136 -2.93 -6.50 4.37
N HIS A 137 -1.63 -6.67 4.54
CA HIS A 137 -0.81 -7.55 3.73
C HIS A 137 -0.14 -8.63 4.59
N TYR A 138 0.32 -9.68 3.94
CA TYR A 138 1.03 -10.78 4.57
C TYR A 138 2.42 -10.92 3.95
N TYR A 139 3.44 -10.98 4.80
CA TYR A 139 4.81 -11.16 4.33
C TYR A 139 5.51 -12.29 5.08
N THR A 140 6.27 -13.08 4.36
CA THR A 140 7.04 -14.18 4.93
C THR A 140 8.49 -14.11 4.46
N TYR A 141 9.41 -14.15 5.40
CA TYR A 141 10.84 -14.27 5.12
C TYR A 141 11.50 -15.23 6.09
N LYS A 142 12.75 -15.58 5.81
CA LYS A 142 13.53 -16.50 6.65
C LYS A 142 14.80 -15.83 7.13
N THR A 143 15.14 -16.09 8.39
CA THR A 143 16.42 -15.75 9.02
C THR A 143 17.06 -17.00 9.61
N GLU A 144 18.21 -16.85 10.27
CA GLU A 144 18.84 -17.94 11.04
C GLU A 144 17.97 -18.39 12.23
N GLU A 145 17.13 -17.51 12.77
CA GLU A 145 16.23 -17.76 13.90
C GLU A 145 14.98 -18.57 13.48
N GLY A 146 14.63 -18.56 12.19
CA GLY A 146 13.46 -19.29 11.69
C GLY A 146 12.70 -18.58 10.58
N GLN A 147 11.45 -19.01 10.39
CA GLN A 147 10.52 -18.35 9.45
C GLN A 147 9.75 -17.27 10.17
N HIS A 148 9.81 -16.05 9.65
CA HIS A 148 9.03 -14.91 10.09
C HIS A 148 7.77 -14.77 9.24
N ASN A 149 6.62 -14.68 9.89
CA ASN A 149 5.33 -14.42 9.30
C ASN A 149 4.82 -13.08 9.82
N GLN A 150 4.70 -12.11 8.93
CA GLN A 150 4.30 -10.74 9.29
C GLN A 150 2.92 -10.42 8.75
N VAL A 151 2.07 -9.85 9.60
CA VAL A 151 0.87 -9.11 9.21
C VAL A 151 1.24 -7.64 9.13
N ILE A 152 1.16 -7.06 7.94
CA ILE A 152 1.50 -5.67 7.69
C ILE A 152 0.23 -4.82 7.73
N LEU A 153 0.11 -3.97 8.75
CA LEU A 153 -0.94 -2.96 8.85
C LEU A 153 -0.54 -1.73 8.04
N CYS A 154 -1.41 -1.26 7.17
CA CYS A 154 -1.07 -0.34 6.10
C CYS A 154 -1.71 1.02 6.25
N GLU A 155 -0.96 2.07 5.92
CA GLU A 155 -1.44 3.45 5.93
C GLU A 155 -0.85 4.25 4.77
N SER A 156 -1.68 5.04 4.08
CA SER A 156 -1.27 5.87 2.95
C SER A 156 -1.61 7.33 3.17
N LYS A 157 -0.71 8.25 2.84
CA LYS A 157 -0.95 9.68 2.89
C LYS A 157 -0.46 10.36 1.61
N LEU A 158 -1.39 10.97 0.89
CA LEU A 158 -1.10 11.85 -0.25
C LEU A 158 -1.35 13.30 0.16
N ILE A 159 -0.29 13.96 0.64
CA ILE A 159 -0.31 15.34 1.15
C ILE A 159 0.92 16.07 0.63
N GLY A 160 0.74 17.27 0.04
CA GLY A 160 1.82 18.00 -0.61
C GLY A 160 3.05 18.21 0.27
N ASP A 161 2.88 18.56 1.53
CA ASP A 161 3.97 18.63 2.51
C ASP A 161 4.29 17.25 3.11
N TYR A 162 5.48 16.71 2.83
CA TYR A 162 5.89 15.38 3.31
C TYR A 162 6.01 15.32 4.85
N ASN A 163 6.35 16.42 5.52
CA ASN A 163 6.43 16.43 6.97
C ASN A 163 5.06 16.20 7.60
N ARG A 164 4.06 16.92 7.07
CA ARG A 164 2.66 16.75 7.50
C ARG A 164 2.11 15.37 7.12
N ALA A 165 2.52 14.81 5.97
CA ALA A 165 2.13 13.48 5.56
C ALA A 165 2.66 12.41 6.54
N ILE A 166 3.92 12.50 6.95
CA ILE A 166 4.55 11.62 7.93
C ILE A 166 3.83 11.73 9.28
N ASP A 167 3.61 12.96 9.79
CA ASP A 167 2.93 13.15 11.07
C ASP A 167 1.54 12.49 11.08
N LYS A 168 0.78 12.68 10.02
CA LYS A 168 -0.56 12.07 9.89
C LYS A 168 -0.50 10.56 9.72
N ALA A 169 0.48 10.01 9.01
CA ALA A 169 0.63 8.58 8.85
C ALA A 169 0.92 7.91 10.20
N PHE A 170 1.85 8.43 10.97
CA PHE A 170 2.16 7.89 12.30
C PHE A 170 1.00 8.01 13.29
N SER A 171 0.27 9.13 13.28
CA SER A 171 -0.96 9.27 14.08
C SER A 171 -2.02 8.23 13.72
N SER A 172 -2.24 7.97 12.42
CA SER A 172 -3.19 6.94 11.98
C SER A 172 -2.73 5.54 12.38
N ILE A 173 -1.43 5.22 12.24
CA ILE A 173 -0.86 3.93 12.63
C ILE A 173 -1.03 3.67 14.12
N GLN A 174 -0.81 4.66 14.99
CA GLN A 174 -1.07 4.51 16.43
C GLN A 174 -2.52 4.10 16.69
N THR A 175 -3.49 4.80 16.09
CA THR A 175 -4.91 4.45 16.19
C THR A 175 -5.20 3.03 15.68
N THR A 176 -4.57 2.63 14.57
CA THR A 176 -4.71 1.27 14.02
C THR A 176 -4.15 0.22 14.98
N LEU A 177 -2.98 0.46 15.57
CA LEU A 177 -2.35 -0.47 16.51
C LEU A 177 -3.11 -0.59 17.83
N GLU A 178 -3.74 0.49 18.31
CA GLU A 178 -4.63 0.47 19.47
C GLU A 178 -5.87 -0.41 19.24
N ASN A 179 -6.35 -0.49 18.00
CA ASN A 179 -7.54 -1.25 17.60
C ASN A 179 -7.20 -2.57 16.87
N ARG A 180 -5.95 -3.00 16.89
CA ARG A 180 -5.45 -4.14 16.09
C ARG A 180 -6.20 -5.46 16.31
N ASP A 181 -6.66 -5.72 17.52
CA ASP A 181 -7.36 -6.97 17.84
C ASP A 181 -8.72 -7.04 17.13
N TYR A 182 -9.41 -5.91 16.98
CA TYR A 182 -10.61 -5.79 16.18
C TYR A 182 -10.30 -6.01 14.68
N ASP A 183 -9.27 -5.38 14.16
CA ASP A 183 -8.85 -5.54 12.77
C ASP A 183 -8.45 -7.01 12.48
N PHE A 184 -7.77 -7.69 13.41
CA PHE A 184 -7.45 -9.12 13.28
C PHE A 184 -8.68 -10.03 13.32
N SER A 185 -9.71 -9.68 14.10
CA SER A 185 -10.99 -10.38 14.09
C SER A 185 -11.68 -10.28 12.71
N LEU A 186 -11.64 -9.10 12.08
CA LEU A 186 -12.17 -8.92 10.72
C LEU A 186 -11.38 -9.71 9.68
N ILE A 187 -10.04 -9.68 9.75
CA ILE A 187 -9.17 -10.45 8.87
C ILE A 187 -9.49 -11.94 8.97
N SER A 188 -9.65 -12.47 10.19
CA SER A 188 -10.05 -13.85 10.41
C SER A 188 -11.37 -14.19 9.76
N THR A 189 -12.36 -13.30 9.87
CA THR A 189 -13.69 -13.48 9.27
C THR A 189 -13.63 -13.48 7.75
N GLU A 190 -12.85 -12.58 7.15
CA GLU A 190 -12.71 -12.50 5.69
C GLU A 190 -11.92 -13.70 5.14
N ILE A 191 -10.85 -14.13 5.82
CA ILE A 191 -10.11 -15.35 5.46
C ILE A 191 -11.07 -16.56 5.46
N PHE A 192 -11.95 -16.69 6.45
CA PHE A 192 -12.96 -17.74 6.48
C PHE A 192 -13.88 -17.71 5.26
N LYS A 193 -14.28 -16.55 4.81
CA LYS A 193 -15.14 -16.41 3.62
C LYS A 193 -14.44 -16.79 2.32
N GLU A 194 -13.12 -16.63 2.26
CA GLU A 194 -12.32 -16.90 1.06
C GLU A 194 -11.83 -18.34 0.94
N THR A 195 -11.82 -19.10 2.03
CA THR A 195 -11.32 -20.48 2.03
C THR A 195 -12.46 -21.48 1.77
N MET A 196 -12.10 -22.64 1.15
CA MET A 196 -13.08 -23.64 0.78
C MET A 196 -13.56 -24.51 1.96
N THR A 197 -12.72 -24.67 3.01
CA THR A 197 -13.02 -25.49 4.18
C THR A 197 -12.63 -24.79 5.48
N GLU A 198 -13.33 -25.15 6.59
CA GLU A 198 -12.99 -24.63 7.94
C GLU A 198 -11.54 -24.96 8.35
N GLU A 199 -11.06 -26.14 7.98
CA GLU A 199 -9.69 -26.55 8.28
C GLU A 199 -8.65 -25.69 7.56
N GLN A 200 -8.85 -25.41 6.28
CA GLN A 200 -7.95 -24.52 5.51
C GLN A 200 -7.95 -23.11 6.08
N ALA A 201 -9.12 -22.58 6.42
CA ALA A 201 -9.24 -21.27 7.06
C ALA A 201 -8.54 -21.24 8.41
N SER A 202 -8.81 -22.23 9.26
CA SER A 202 -8.21 -22.34 10.59
C SER A 202 -6.67 -22.42 10.52
N ASN A 203 -6.13 -23.23 9.60
CA ASN A 203 -4.69 -23.36 9.41
C ASN A 203 -4.06 -22.05 8.92
N MET A 204 -4.73 -21.34 8.01
CA MET A 204 -4.26 -20.06 7.51
C MET A 204 -4.25 -18.99 8.62
N ILE A 205 -5.32 -18.91 9.40
CA ILE A 205 -5.44 -17.99 10.54
C ILE A 205 -4.34 -18.27 11.57
N LYS A 206 -4.13 -19.53 11.91
CA LYS A 206 -3.05 -19.93 12.85
C LYS A 206 -1.65 -19.55 12.35
N GLN A 207 -1.40 -19.61 11.06
CA GLN A 207 -0.12 -19.25 10.47
C GLN A 207 0.10 -17.74 10.33
N ILE A 208 -0.97 -16.98 10.12
CA ILE A 208 -0.90 -15.55 9.77
C ILE A 208 -1.00 -14.67 11.01
N LEU A 209 -1.99 -14.93 11.90
CA LEU A 209 -2.28 -13.99 12.99
C LEU A 209 -1.35 -14.19 14.19
N PRO A 210 -0.72 -13.10 14.69
CA PRO A 210 0.22 -13.18 15.81
C PRO A 210 -0.38 -13.75 17.09
N ASN A 211 -1.65 -13.47 17.38
CA ASN A 211 -2.31 -13.76 18.66
C ASN A 211 -3.07 -15.09 18.71
N VAL A 212 -3.03 -15.91 17.65
CA VAL A 212 -3.74 -17.18 17.59
C VAL A 212 -2.80 -18.35 17.89
N THR A 213 -2.87 -18.86 19.10
CA THR A 213 -2.21 -20.06 19.68
C THR A 213 -0.75 -20.30 19.31
N GLU A 214 0.09 -20.40 20.31
CA GLU A 214 1.47 -20.89 20.21
C GLU A 214 1.47 -22.33 19.66
N ASP A 215 1.83 -22.49 18.39
CA ASP A 215 2.32 -23.77 17.89
C ASP A 215 3.76 -23.95 18.37
N VAL A 216 3.92 -24.58 19.51
CA VAL A 216 5.20 -24.82 20.20
C VAL A 216 6.19 -25.64 19.37
N ASN A 217 5.75 -26.18 18.23
CA ASN A 217 6.55 -27.12 17.41
C ASN A 217 7.05 -26.58 16.06
N ASN A 218 6.70 -25.35 15.68
CA ASN A 218 7.20 -24.76 14.45
C ASN A 218 8.04 -23.52 14.77
N ASN A 219 9.29 -23.48 14.30
CA ASN A 219 10.16 -22.28 14.34
C ASN A 219 9.58 -21.13 13.49
N VAL A 220 8.31 -20.75 13.76
CA VAL A 220 7.60 -19.66 13.08
C VAL A 220 7.40 -18.52 14.05
N ILE A 221 8.06 -17.42 13.74
CA ILE A 221 7.96 -16.16 14.48
C ILE A 221 6.84 -15.32 13.84
N LYS A 222 5.82 -14.98 14.61
CA LYS A 222 4.68 -14.18 14.14
C LYS A 222 4.80 -12.75 14.62
N GLU A 223 4.70 -11.81 13.69
CA GLU A 223 4.96 -10.40 13.96
C GLU A 223 3.90 -9.50 13.32
N THR A 224 3.72 -8.32 13.90
CA THR A 224 3.00 -7.22 13.27
C THR A 224 4.02 -6.24 12.70
N ALA A 225 3.84 -5.83 11.46
CA ALA A 225 4.66 -4.85 10.79
C ALA A 225 3.82 -3.66 10.29
N VAL A 226 4.47 -2.60 9.88
CA VAL A 226 3.84 -1.37 9.39
C VAL A 226 4.23 -1.10 7.96
N GLY A 227 3.24 -0.90 7.09
CA GLY A 227 3.40 -0.47 5.69
C GLY A 227 2.94 0.97 5.50
N ILE A 228 3.80 1.85 4.99
CA ILE A 228 3.47 3.27 4.79
C ILE A 228 3.73 3.67 3.34
N PHE A 229 2.79 4.40 2.75
CA PHE A 229 3.00 5.08 1.47
C PHE A 229 2.80 6.59 1.63
N ILE A 230 3.80 7.36 1.22
CA ILE A 230 3.77 8.83 1.26
C ILE A 230 3.88 9.38 -0.16
N GLY A 231 2.81 10.04 -0.62
CA GLY A 231 2.86 10.90 -1.79
C GLY A 231 3.02 12.37 -1.38
N PHE A 232 3.94 13.10 -2.03
CA PHE A 232 4.27 14.47 -1.68
C PHE A 232 4.51 15.35 -2.90
N ASP A 233 4.44 16.69 -2.75
CA ASP A 233 4.69 17.63 -3.83
C ASP A 233 6.18 17.74 -4.14
N HIS A 234 6.52 17.53 -5.39
CA HIS A 234 7.81 17.85 -5.98
C HIS A 234 7.61 18.30 -7.42
N GLN A 235 7.59 19.61 -7.62
CA GLN A 235 7.46 20.16 -8.96
C GLN A 235 8.70 19.87 -9.78
N ILE A 236 8.49 19.30 -10.97
CA ILE A 236 9.57 19.05 -11.91
C ILE A 236 10.24 20.37 -12.30
N GLU A 237 11.56 20.37 -12.23
CA GLU A 237 12.39 21.43 -12.79
C GLU A 237 12.91 20.99 -14.16
N PRO A 238 12.36 21.52 -15.27
CA PRO A 238 12.77 21.14 -16.62
C PRO A 238 14.20 21.57 -16.93
N GLN A 239 14.95 20.72 -17.65
CA GLN A 239 16.36 20.94 -18.03
C GLN A 239 16.61 20.76 -19.54
N GLY A 240 15.65 21.15 -20.36
CA GLY A 240 15.73 21.04 -21.81
C GLY A 240 15.31 19.68 -22.37
N ASP A 241 15.89 18.58 -21.89
CA ASP A 241 15.50 17.22 -22.27
C ASP A 241 15.10 16.37 -21.07
N SER A 242 14.38 15.27 -21.32
CA SER A 242 13.84 14.42 -20.24
C SER A 242 14.92 13.70 -19.43
N ILE A 243 16.08 13.40 -20.01
CA ILE A 243 17.19 12.71 -19.34
C ILE A 243 17.82 13.65 -18.29
N LYS A 244 18.16 14.89 -18.72
CA LYS A 244 18.71 15.91 -17.80
C LYS A 244 17.70 16.30 -16.75
N THR A 245 16.44 16.47 -17.14
CA THR A 245 15.35 16.78 -16.21
C THR A 245 15.22 15.69 -15.15
N ARG A 246 15.26 14.41 -15.52
CA ARG A 246 15.25 13.28 -14.59
C ARG A 246 16.43 13.34 -13.61
N ALA A 247 17.65 13.51 -14.13
CA ALA A 247 18.86 13.54 -13.31
C ALA A 247 18.84 14.66 -12.26
N VAL A 248 18.42 15.87 -12.63
CA VAL A 248 18.34 17.01 -11.71
C VAL A 248 17.27 16.77 -10.64
N ASN A 249 16.09 16.25 -11.01
CA ASN A 249 15.02 16.00 -10.06
C ASN A 249 15.37 14.85 -9.10
N ILE A 250 16.00 13.76 -9.57
CA ILE A 250 16.55 12.70 -8.69
C ILE A 250 17.53 13.28 -7.68
N LYS A 251 18.46 14.14 -8.12
CA LYS A 251 19.42 14.78 -7.20
C LYS A 251 18.71 15.57 -6.11
N LYS A 252 17.73 16.39 -6.47
CA LYS A 252 16.95 17.19 -5.49
C LYS A 252 16.20 16.32 -4.49
N ILE A 253 15.61 15.21 -4.95
CA ILE A 253 14.94 14.27 -4.05
C ILE A 253 15.95 13.62 -3.11
N ARG A 254 17.13 13.22 -3.59
CA ARG A 254 18.21 12.66 -2.73
C ARG A 254 18.63 13.63 -1.62
N GLU A 255 18.63 14.93 -1.87
CA GLU A 255 19.01 15.95 -0.88
C GLU A 255 18.02 16.06 0.30
N ILE A 256 16.78 15.64 0.14
CA ILE A 256 15.77 15.66 1.20
C ILE A 256 15.66 14.32 1.95
N ILE A 257 16.16 13.22 1.41
CA ILE A 257 16.05 11.88 2.01
C ILE A 257 16.60 11.81 3.45
N PRO A 258 17.78 12.37 3.78
CA PRO A 258 18.28 12.35 5.14
C PRO A 258 17.35 13.05 6.14
N LYS A 259 16.77 14.19 5.76
CA LYS A 259 15.82 14.93 6.60
C LYS A 259 14.53 14.14 6.86
N ILE A 260 14.08 13.40 5.84
CA ILE A 260 12.91 12.52 5.95
C ILE A 260 13.23 11.35 6.88
N ALA A 261 14.40 10.72 6.74
CA ALA A 261 14.84 9.64 7.61
C ALA A 261 14.92 10.07 9.08
N ASP A 262 15.54 11.23 9.37
CA ASP A 262 15.62 11.80 10.71
C ASP A 262 14.25 12.06 11.33
N LYS A 263 13.30 12.55 10.52
CA LYS A 263 11.93 12.76 10.98
C LYS A 263 11.22 11.43 11.29
N ILE A 264 11.37 10.43 10.45
CA ILE A 264 10.77 9.12 10.67
C ILE A 264 11.36 8.46 11.91
N ASN A 265 12.69 8.48 12.09
CA ASN A 265 13.33 7.94 13.27
C ASN A 265 12.78 8.57 14.56
N ARG A 266 12.67 9.90 14.59
CA ARG A 266 12.04 10.59 15.73
C ARG A 266 10.58 10.14 15.95
N LYS A 267 9.79 9.96 14.88
CA LYS A 267 8.41 9.48 15.00
C LYS A 267 8.34 8.05 15.56
N ILE A 268 9.23 7.17 15.14
CA ILE A 268 9.32 5.80 15.65
C ILE A 268 9.66 5.82 17.16
N GLU A 269 10.58 6.68 17.59
CA GLU A 269 10.91 6.85 19.01
C GLU A 269 9.75 7.44 19.81
N GLU A 270 9.15 8.54 19.35
CA GLU A 270 8.00 9.20 19.98
C GLU A 270 6.80 8.25 20.16
N THR A 271 6.59 7.35 19.22
CA THR A 271 5.48 6.38 19.22
C THR A 271 5.83 5.04 19.86
N GLN A 272 7.09 4.86 20.28
CA GLN A 272 7.62 3.61 20.87
C GLN A 272 7.47 2.38 19.96
N LEU A 273 7.54 2.58 18.65
CA LEU A 273 7.38 1.51 17.64
C LEU A 273 8.71 0.90 17.17
N GLY A 274 9.82 1.17 17.86
CA GLY A 274 11.17 0.71 17.47
C GLY A 274 11.36 -0.81 17.41
N GLY A 275 10.46 -1.59 18.03
CA GLY A 275 10.44 -3.05 17.95
C GLY A 275 9.70 -3.62 16.73
N MET A 276 9.17 -2.79 15.84
CA MET A 276 8.41 -3.24 14.66
C MET A 276 9.24 -3.15 13.38
N SER A 277 8.85 -3.95 12.40
CA SER A 277 9.33 -3.83 11.01
C SER A 277 8.56 -2.74 10.27
N PHE A 278 9.26 -1.98 9.43
CA PHE A 278 8.67 -0.90 8.65
C PHE A 278 8.98 -1.04 7.16
N TYR A 279 7.96 -0.89 6.32
CA TYR A 279 8.03 -0.88 4.86
C TYR A 279 7.48 0.44 4.35
N ILE A 280 8.39 1.41 4.07
CA ILE A 280 8.02 2.79 3.78
C ILE A 280 8.42 3.16 2.36
N TYR A 281 7.44 3.63 1.58
CA TYR A 281 7.60 4.01 0.19
C TYR A 281 7.21 5.46 -0.03
N PHE A 282 8.04 6.18 -0.77
CA PHE A 282 7.83 7.57 -1.13
C PHE A 282 7.69 7.74 -2.63
N LEU A 283 6.72 8.55 -3.06
CA LEU A 283 6.52 8.92 -4.46
C LEU A 283 6.19 10.41 -4.58
N PRO A 284 7.00 11.21 -5.28
CA PRO A 284 6.69 12.60 -5.56
C PRO A 284 5.63 12.72 -6.67
N PHE A 285 4.81 13.75 -6.54
CA PHE A 285 3.84 14.22 -7.51
C PHE A 285 4.14 15.67 -7.88
N ASN A 286 3.70 16.14 -9.03
CA ASN A 286 3.85 17.54 -9.36
C ASN A 286 3.04 18.44 -8.39
N LYS A 287 1.76 18.07 -8.20
CA LYS A 287 0.86 18.62 -7.19
C LYS A 287 -0.11 17.54 -6.72
N VAL A 288 0.14 16.96 -5.57
CA VAL A 288 -0.63 15.83 -5.01
C VAL A 288 -2.15 16.05 -5.08
N ALA A 289 -2.63 17.20 -4.65
CA ALA A 289 -4.08 17.46 -4.55
C ALA A 289 -4.77 17.48 -5.93
N GLU A 290 -4.11 18.07 -6.93
CA GLU A 290 -4.63 18.15 -8.29
C GLU A 290 -4.47 16.81 -9.03
N ASP A 291 -3.28 16.21 -8.92
CA ASP A 291 -2.93 15.01 -9.66
C ASP A 291 -3.76 13.81 -9.20
N ARG A 292 -3.92 13.59 -7.88
CA ARG A 292 -4.78 12.52 -7.38
C ARG A 292 -6.21 12.64 -7.85
N LYS A 293 -6.76 13.88 -7.87
CA LYS A 293 -8.13 14.13 -8.33
C LYS A 293 -8.28 13.75 -9.80
N LYS A 294 -7.37 14.23 -10.67
CA LYS A 294 -7.38 13.94 -12.10
C LYS A 294 -7.24 12.43 -12.40
N ILE A 295 -6.30 11.76 -11.69
CA ILE A 295 -6.06 10.33 -11.87
C ILE A 295 -7.28 9.52 -11.47
N MET A 296 -7.88 9.79 -10.30
CA MET A 296 -9.06 9.07 -9.82
C MET A 296 -10.29 9.35 -10.69
N GLU A 297 -10.51 10.59 -11.10
CA GLU A 297 -11.59 10.91 -12.03
C GLU A 297 -11.45 10.15 -13.36
N GLN A 298 -10.24 10.02 -13.86
CA GLN A 298 -9.98 9.27 -15.09
C GLN A 298 -10.15 7.76 -14.90
N LEU A 299 -9.68 7.19 -13.77
CA LEU A 299 -9.86 5.77 -13.45
C LEU A 299 -11.34 5.38 -13.34
N LEU A 300 -12.18 6.28 -12.85
CA LEU A 300 -13.59 6.00 -12.60
C LEU A 300 -14.53 6.42 -13.77
N LYS A 301 -14.04 7.12 -14.78
CA LYS A 301 -14.85 7.57 -15.93
C LYS A 301 -15.32 6.46 -16.87
N ASN A 302 -14.64 5.31 -16.90
CA ASN A 302 -14.92 4.23 -17.85
C ASN A 302 -16.20 3.43 -17.55
N SER A 303 -17.00 3.81 -16.53
CA SER A 303 -18.25 3.11 -16.19
C SER A 303 -19.54 3.85 -16.60
N GLU A 304 -19.46 5.09 -17.07
CA GLU A 304 -20.65 5.80 -17.54
C GLU A 304 -20.93 5.47 -19.01
N PHE A 305 -21.60 4.36 -19.25
CA PHE A 305 -22.41 4.21 -20.45
C PHE A 305 -23.61 5.13 -20.27
N LYS A 306 -23.54 6.36 -20.78
CA LYS A 306 -24.73 7.21 -20.95
C LYS A 306 -25.50 6.62 -22.11
N GLY A 307 -26.54 5.80 -21.79
CA GLY A 307 -27.59 5.42 -22.72
C GLY A 307 -28.43 6.61 -23.09
#